data_5da067d7b3f9485414683f278cd495c9
#
_entry.id   5da067d7b3f9485414683f278cd495c9
#
_cell.length_a   1.000
_cell.length_b   1.000
_cell.length_c   1.000
_cell.angle_alpha   90.00
_cell.angle_beta   90.00
_cell.angle_gamma   90.00
#
_symmetry.space_group_name_H-M   'P 1'
#
loop_
_entity.id
_entity.type
_entity.pdbx_description
1 polymer ?
#
loop_
_entity_poly.entity_id
_entity_poly.type
_entity_poly.pdbx_seq_one_letter_code
_entity_poly.pdbx_strand_id
1 'polypeptide(L)'
;AGVHAMTYCCNFRTEHGIPSERLIPALNAHLPRDIAVFGCKEVPAAFHARYDCKGKEYVYRICNSRTRNPFWEGRALHYPYVIDVAYLNQQAQDFVGRHDFSAFCAAGGSVEDKVRTVRAARVERKGEIVSFFVEADGFLYHMVRIMMGTLLSLEQGRLRSGAIPVILEGRDRSGAGIT
;
A
#
# COMPACT_ATOMS: atom_id res chain seq x y z
N ALA A 1 9.74 -5.20 -4.03
CA ALA A 1 9.40 -6.60 -3.82
C ALA A 1 8.62 -6.75 -2.50
N GLY A 2 7.85 -7.85 -2.36
CA GLY A 2 7.04 -8.10 -1.15
C GLY A 2 5.69 -7.39 -1.12
N VAL A 3 5.16 -6.95 -2.26
CA VAL A 3 3.79 -6.44 -2.40
C VAL A 3 3.02 -7.39 -3.29
N HIS A 4 1.90 -7.90 -2.79
CA HIS A 4 0.95 -8.70 -3.55
C HIS A 4 -0.09 -7.78 -4.17
N ALA A 5 -0.53 -8.07 -5.39
CA ALA A 5 -1.58 -7.32 -6.05
C ALA A 5 -2.72 -8.27 -6.45
N MET A 6 -3.94 -7.97 -6.02
CA MET A 6 -5.13 -8.67 -6.48
C MET A 6 -5.45 -8.32 -7.93
N THR A 7 -5.17 -7.05 -8.29
CA THR A 7 -5.28 -6.56 -9.66
C THR A 7 -4.13 -5.59 -9.93
N TYR A 8 -3.37 -5.85 -10.97
CA TYR A 8 -2.32 -4.98 -11.46
C TYR A 8 -2.52 -4.74 -12.95
N CYS A 9 -2.54 -3.49 -13.37
CA CYS A 9 -2.65 -3.13 -14.77
C CYS A 9 -1.29 -2.67 -15.31
N CYS A 10 -0.87 -3.27 -16.41
CA CYS A 10 0.28 -2.80 -17.18
C CYS A 10 -0.12 -2.65 -18.64
N ASN A 11 0.64 -1.89 -19.40
CA ASN A 11 0.49 -1.77 -20.84
C ASN A 11 1.82 -1.93 -21.54
N PHE A 12 1.79 -2.46 -22.74
CA PHE A 12 2.93 -2.58 -23.66
C PHE A 12 2.46 -2.31 -25.08
N ARG A 13 3.40 -2.08 -25.96
CA ARG A 13 3.15 -1.94 -27.40
C ARG A 13 3.66 -3.19 -28.11
N THR A 14 2.92 -3.63 -29.12
CA THR A 14 3.35 -4.73 -30.00
C THR A 14 2.94 -4.40 -31.43
N GLU A 15 3.77 -4.76 -32.39
CA GLU A 15 3.49 -4.68 -33.83
C GLU A 15 2.92 -5.99 -34.37
N HIS A 16 2.87 -7.04 -33.55
CA HIS A 16 2.32 -8.33 -33.94
C HIS A 16 0.80 -8.34 -33.75
N GLY A 17 0.07 -8.69 -34.81
CA GLY A 17 -1.39 -8.80 -34.81
C GLY A 17 -1.93 -10.03 -34.06
N ILE A 18 -1.40 -10.31 -32.86
CA ILE A 18 -1.89 -11.40 -32.02
C ILE A 18 -3.16 -10.92 -31.31
N PRO A 19 -4.31 -11.60 -31.47
CA PRO A 19 -5.53 -11.24 -30.76
C PRO A 19 -5.32 -11.23 -29.23
N SER A 20 -5.92 -10.25 -28.55
CA SER A 20 -5.74 -10.06 -27.09
C SER A 20 -6.09 -11.30 -26.27
N GLU A 21 -7.08 -12.08 -26.72
CA GLU A 21 -7.48 -13.33 -26.06
C GLU A 21 -6.38 -14.42 -26.12
N ARG A 22 -5.58 -14.44 -27.17
CA ARG A 22 -4.46 -15.39 -27.32
C ARG A 22 -3.22 -14.95 -26.52
N LEU A 23 -3.11 -13.66 -26.18
CA LEU A 23 -2.02 -13.17 -25.35
C LEU A 23 -2.13 -13.67 -23.91
N ILE A 24 -3.33 -13.89 -23.37
CA ILE A 24 -3.53 -14.36 -22.01
C ILE A 24 -2.85 -15.73 -21.77
N PRO A 25 -3.19 -16.80 -22.50
CA PRO A 25 -2.52 -18.09 -22.32
C PRO A 25 -1.05 -18.05 -22.69
N ALA A 26 -0.66 -17.29 -23.71
CA ALA A 26 0.73 -17.18 -24.12
C ALA A 26 1.59 -16.55 -23.01
N LEU A 27 1.14 -15.47 -22.38
CA LEU A 27 1.83 -14.85 -21.25
C LEU A 27 1.89 -15.78 -20.04
N ASN A 28 0.77 -16.41 -19.69
CA ASN A 28 0.71 -17.33 -18.55
C ASN A 28 1.60 -18.58 -18.70
N ALA A 29 1.88 -19.01 -19.94
CA ALA A 29 2.81 -20.10 -20.19
C ALA A 29 4.28 -19.76 -19.84
N HIS A 30 4.62 -18.47 -19.79
CA HIS A 30 5.99 -17.99 -19.52
C HIS A 30 6.15 -17.31 -18.17
N LEU A 31 5.05 -16.97 -17.51
CA LEU A 31 5.09 -16.31 -16.18
C LEU A 31 5.35 -17.33 -15.07
N PRO A 32 6.02 -16.90 -13.97
CA PRO A 32 6.15 -17.74 -12.79
C PRO A 32 4.77 -18.00 -12.15
N ARG A 33 4.67 -19.05 -11.34
CA ARG A 33 3.37 -19.54 -10.79
C ARG A 33 2.66 -18.55 -9.86
N ASP A 34 3.35 -17.57 -9.35
CA ASP A 34 2.83 -16.52 -8.46
C ASP A 34 2.32 -15.27 -9.21
N ILE A 35 2.39 -15.28 -10.55
CA ILE A 35 1.87 -14.23 -11.42
C ILE A 35 0.92 -14.85 -12.46
N ALA A 36 -0.27 -14.29 -12.60
CA ALA A 36 -1.23 -14.71 -13.60
C ALA A 36 -1.89 -13.52 -14.30
N VAL A 37 -1.96 -13.57 -15.62
CA VAL A 37 -2.74 -12.66 -16.46
C VAL A 37 -4.15 -13.21 -16.62
N PHE A 38 -5.16 -12.42 -16.26
CA PHE A 38 -6.56 -12.81 -16.35
C PHE A 38 -7.39 -11.91 -17.30
N GLY A 39 -6.79 -10.83 -17.81
CA GLY A 39 -7.44 -9.95 -18.77
C GLY A 39 -6.42 -9.25 -19.66
N CYS A 40 -6.77 -9.10 -20.93
CA CYS A 40 -6.00 -8.35 -21.92
C CYS A 40 -6.99 -7.65 -22.86
N LYS A 41 -6.74 -6.40 -23.19
CA LYS A 41 -7.53 -5.64 -24.17
C LYS A 41 -6.68 -4.61 -24.88
N GLU A 42 -7.08 -4.29 -26.08
CA GLU A 42 -6.50 -3.16 -26.81
C GLU A 42 -6.97 -1.84 -26.19
N VAL A 43 -6.08 -0.87 -26.17
CA VAL A 43 -6.30 0.48 -25.64
C VAL A 43 -5.68 1.52 -26.57
N PRO A 44 -6.15 2.78 -26.56
CA PRO A 44 -5.54 3.84 -27.36
C PRO A 44 -4.05 3.96 -27.09
N ALA A 45 -3.27 4.33 -28.11
CA ALA A 45 -1.81 4.46 -28.02
C ALA A 45 -1.33 5.47 -26.96
N ALA A 46 -2.17 6.42 -26.59
CA ALA A 46 -1.89 7.41 -25.54
C ALA A 46 -2.11 6.86 -24.11
N PHE A 47 -2.78 5.71 -23.96
CA PHE A 47 -3.05 5.12 -22.64
C PHE A 47 -1.77 4.74 -21.91
N HIS A 48 -1.72 5.09 -20.61
CA HIS A 48 -0.62 4.74 -19.74
C HIS A 48 -1.15 4.22 -18.39
N ALA A 49 -1.03 2.91 -18.15
CA ALA A 49 -1.61 2.23 -16.98
C ALA A 49 -1.21 2.84 -15.62
N ARG A 50 -0.01 3.42 -15.52
CA ARG A 50 0.46 4.07 -14.28
C ARG A 50 -0.06 5.51 -14.13
N TYR A 51 -0.03 6.29 -15.22
CA TYR A 51 -0.34 7.74 -15.16
C TYR A 51 -1.83 8.02 -15.29
N ASP A 52 -2.57 7.18 -16.00
CA ASP A 52 -4.03 7.32 -16.13
C ASP A 52 -4.81 6.69 -14.97
N CYS A 53 -4.08 6.12 -14.00
CA CYS A 53 -4.66 5.50 -12.81
C CYS A 53 -5.32 6.58 -11.94
N LYS A 54 -6.63 6.43 -11.68
CA LYS A 54 -7.43 7.39 -10.90
C LYS A 54 -7.25 7.26 -9.38
N GLY A 55 -6.75 6.12 -8.92
CA GLY A 55 -6.53 5.86 -7.50
C GLY A 55 -6.06 4.43 -7.26
N LYS A 56 -5.55 4.19 -6.07
CA LYS A 56 -5.09 2.88 -5.60
C LYS A 56 -5.52 2.67 -4.17
N GLU A 57 -5.91 1.44 -3.84
CA GLU A 57 -6.08 0.99 -2.47
C GLU A 57 -4.94 0.04 -2.12
N TYR A 58 -4.34 0.25 -0.95
CA TYR A 58 -3.40 -0.68 -0.34
C TYR A 58 -4.00 -1.25 0.94
N VAL A 59 -3.71 -2.52 1.18
CA VAL A 59 -4.08 -3.21 2.43
C VAL A 59 -2.80 -3.72 3.08
N TYR A 60 -2.47 -3.19 4.25
CA TYR A 60 -1.38 -3.71 5.07
C TYR A 60 -1.96 -4.66 6.12
N ARG A 61 -1.47 -5.91 6.15
CA ARG A 61 -1.99 -6.93 7.06
C ARG A 61 -1.02 -7.22 8.19
N ILE A 62 -1.56 -7.40 9.37
CA ILE A 62 -0.86 -7.80 10.58
C ILE A 62 -1.52 -9.08 11.09
N CYS A 63 -0.75 -10.14 11.26
CA CYS A 63 -1.14 -11.33 11.98
C CYS A 63 -0.89 -11.06 13.47
N ASN A 64 -1.95 -10.68 14.18
CA ASN A 64 -1.92 -10.28 15.58
C ASN A 64 -2.26 -11.48 16.48
N SER A 65 -1.27 -12.31 16.69
CA SER A 65 -1.38 -13.53 17.50
C SER A 65 -0.07 -13.76 18.29
N ARG A 66 -0.14 -14.45 19.42
CA ARG A 66 1.06 -14.77 20.21
C ARG A 66 2.04 -15.65 19.45
N THR A 67 1.53 -16.62 18.70
CA THR A 67 2.32 -17.56 17.91
C THR A 67 2.23 -17.21 16.44
N ARG A 68 3.35 -17.33 15.71
CA ARG A 68 3.37 -17.16 14.26
C ARG A 68 2.43 -18.16 13.59
N ASN A 69 1.71 -17.71 12.59
CA ASN A 69 0.88 -18.53 11.73
C ASN A 69 1.56 -18.68 10.36
N PRO A 70 2.07 -19.88 10.00
CA PRO A 70 2.81 -20.10 8.73
C PRO A 70 2.00 -19.75 7.47
N PHE A 71 0.67 -19.82 7.51
CA PHE A 71 -0.17 -19.45 6.35
C PHE A 71 -0.13 -17.95 6.02
N TRP A 72 0.32 -17.12 6.97
CA TRP A 72 0.50 -15.69 6.78
C TRP A 72 1.94 -15.28 6.49
N GLU A 73 2.88 -16.24 6.43
CA GLU A 73 4.28 -15.94 6.11
C GLU A 73 4.39 -15.25 4.74
N GLY A 74 5.15 -14.15 4.69
CA GLY A 74 5.27 -13.31 3.51
C GLY A 74 4.02 -12.50 3.10
N ARG A 75 2.88 -12.63 3.83
CA ARG A 75 1.61 -11.98 3.51
C ARG A 75 1.11 -11.01 4.57
N ALA A 76 1.55 -11.17 5.82
CA ALA A 76 1.21 -10.31 6.94
C ALA A 76 2.42 -10.16 7.87
N LEU A 77 2.52 -9.00 8.53
CA LEU A 77 3.48 -8.80 9.62
C LEU A 77 3.02 -9.59 10.84
N HIS A 78 3.85 -10.45 11.40
CA HIS A 78 3.57 -11.05 12.71
C HIS A 78 3.82 -10.01 13.82
N TYR A 79 2.81 -9.78 14.65
CA TYR A 79 2.86 -8.81 15.74
C TYR A 79 2.16 -9.38 16.98
N PRO A 80 2.91 -9.81 18.00
CA PRO A 80 2.36 -10.55 19.15
C PRO A 80 1.78 -9.65 20.26
N TYR A 81 1.95 -8.34 20.17
CA TYR A 81 1.49 -7.41 21.20
C TYR A 81 0.01 -7.01 20.96
N VAL A 82 -0.64 -6.54 22.02
CA VAL A 82 -2.02 -6.06 21.93
C VAL A 82 -2.12 -4.90 20.93
N ILE A 83 -3.19 -4.87 20.17
CA ILE A 83 -3.53 -3.77 19.27
C ILE A 83 -4.95 -3.29 19.61
N ASP A 84 -5.09 -2.03 20.00
CA ASP A 84 -6.37 -1.34 20.08
C ASP A 84 -6.77 -0.83 18.68
N VAL A 85 -7.62 -1.60 18.02
CA VAL A 85 -8.06 -1.31 16.65
C VAL A 85 -8.87 0.00 16.59
N ALA A 86 -9.67 0.30 17.62
CA ALA A 86 -10.47 1.52 17.66
C ALA A 86 -9.57 2.76 17.75
N TYR A 87 -8.56 2.69 18.63
CA TYR A 87 -7.54 3.73 18.73
C TYR A 87 -6.78 3.93 17.43
N LEU A 88 -6.26 2.85 16.82
CA LEU A 88 -5.53 2.95 15.56
C LEU A 88 -6.41 3.46 14.42
N ASN A 89 -7.69 3.06 14.39
CA ASN A 89 -8.63 3.55 13.37
C ASN A 89 -8.90 5.06 13.54
N GLN A 90 -8.98 5.55 14.77
CA GLN A 90 -9.10 6.98 15.05
C GLN A 90 -7.86 7.74 14.57
N GLN A 91 -6.66 7.29 14.94
CA GLN A 91 -5.40 7.93 14.52
C GLN A 91 -5.19 7.87 13.00
N ALA A 92 -5.68 6.82 12.33
CA ALA A 92 -5.56 6.69 10.88
C ALA A 92 -6.34 7.77 10.10
N GLN A 93 -7.37 8.40 10.72
CA GLN A 93 -8.12 9.48 10.09
C GLN A 93 -7.27 10.73 9.85
N ASP A 94 -6.22 10.95 10.63
CA ASP A 94 -5.29 12.07 10.47
C ASP A 94 -4.51 12.02 9.14
N PHE A 95 -4.48 10.87 8.47
CA PHE A 95 -3.91 10.75 7.12
C PHE A 95 -4.85 11.22 6.02
N VAL A 96 -6.16 11.30 6.28
CA VAL A 96 -7.16 11.62 5.27
C VAL A 96 -7.06 13.10 4.89
N GLY A 97 -7.06 13.37 3.60
CA GLY A 97 -6.92 14.72 3.08
C GLY A 97 -5.76 14.86 2.09
N ARG A 98 -5.54 16.09 1.67
CA ARG A 98 -4.42 16.45 0.78
C ARG A 98 -3.26 17.01 1.61
N HIS A 99 -2.17 16.24 1.68
CA HIS A 99 -1.00 16.58 2.49
C HIS A 99 0.30 16.37 1.69
N ASP A 100 1.36 17.04 2.15
CA ASP A 100 2.73 16.71 1.77
C ASP A 100 3.21 15.51 2.63
N PHE A 101 3.37 14.36 1.98
CA PHE A 101 3.80 13.11 2.62
C PHE A 101 5.31 12.90 2.60
N SER A 102 6.11 13.96 2.57
CA SER A 102 7.59 13.86 2.61
C SER A 102 8.08 13.03 3.79
N ALA A 103 7.51 13.22 4.99
CA ALA A 103 7.83 12.43 6.18
C ALA A 103 7.48 10.92 6.02
N PHE A 104 6.62 10.57 5.11
CA PHE A 104 6.18 9.20 4.82
C PHE A 104 6.77 8.63 3.52
N CYS A 105 7.85 9.21 3.03
CA CYS A 105 8.58 8.74 1.86
C CYS A 105 9.96 8.20 2.27
N ALA A 106 10.25 6.96 1.91
CA ALA A 106 11.59 6.39 2.13
C ALA A 106 12.63 7.02 1.18
N ALA A 107 13.89 6.98 1.58
CA ALA A 107 15.02 7.37 0.72
C ALA A 107 15.02 6.52 -0.57
N GLY A 108 15.43 7.13 -1.69
CA GLY A 108 15.44 6.49 -3.01
C GLY A 108 14.12 6.60 -3.78
N GLY A 109 13.12 7.30 -3.26
CA GLY A 109 11.93 7.68 -4.03
C GLY A 109 12.28 8.67 -5.15
N SER A 110 11.94 8.35 -6.41
CA SER A 110 12.28 9.16 -7.60
C SER A 110 11.29 10.28 -7.90
N VAL A 111 10.22 10.41 -7.12
CA VAL A 111 9.15 11.38 -7.38
C VAL A 111 9.44 12.67 -6.62
N GLU A 112 9.47 13.81 -7.32
CA GLU A 112 9.74 15.13 -6.73
C GLU A 112 8.53 15.65 -5.94
N ASP A 113 7.34 15.64 -6.55
CA ASP A 113 6.10 16.03 -5.88
C ASP A 113 5.66 14.99 -4.85
N LYS A 114 5.73 15.35 -3.58
CA LYS A 114 5.36 14.51 -2.43
C LYS A 114 3.91 14.69 -1.97
N VAL A 115 3.16 15.61 -2.58
CA VAL A 115 1.76 15.85 -2.23
C VAL A 115 0.88 14.72 -2.75
N ARG A 116 0.06 14.15 -1.85
CA ARG A 116 -0.93 13.10 -2.18
C ARG A 116 -2.26 13.42 -1.52
N THR A 117 -3.33 12.91 -2.12
CA THR A 117 -4.66 12.98 -1.55
C THR A 117 -5.09 11.60 -1.08
N VAL A 118 -5.08 11.38 0.22
CA VAL A 118 -5.65 10.17 0.83
C VAL A 118 -7.15 10.37 0.96
N ARG A 119 -7.94 9.49 0.33
CA ARG A 119 -9.40 9.58 0.29
C ARG A 119 -10.04 8.84 1.45
N ALA A 120 -9.44 7.74 1.88
CA ALA A 120 -9.92 6.93 2.99
C ALA A 120 -8.74 6.24 3.67
N ALA A 121 -8.85 6.09 4.98
CA ALA A 121 -7.94 5.30 5.80
C ALA A 121 -8.75 4.63 6.90
N ARG A 122 -8.61 3.30 7.08
CA ARG A 122 -9.34 2.58 8.13
C ARG A 122 -8.55 1.38 8.63
N VAL A 123 -8.75 1.04 9.88
CA VAL A 123 -8.18 -0.15 10.52
C VAL A 123 -9.31 -1.04 10.98
N GLU A 124 -9.25 -2.32 10.61
CA GLU A 124 -10.27 -3.31 10.92
C GLU A 124 -9.63 -4.60 11.42
N ARG A 125 -10.34 -5.35 12.28
CA ARG A 125 -9.94 -6.68 12.74
C ARG A 125 -10.90 -7.74 12.24
N LYS A 126 -10.34 -8.82 11.70
CA LYS A 126 -11.08 -10.05 11.39
C LYS A 126 -10.31 -11.25 11.95
N GLY A 127 -10.76 -11.80 13.04
CA GLY A 127 -10.03 -12.85 13.77
C GLY A 127 -8.65 -12.36 14.23
N GLU A 128 -7.61 -13.10 13.88
CA GLU A 128 -6.22 -12.74 14.18
C GLU A 128 -5.62 -11.69 13.22
N ILE A 129 -6.32 -11.32 12.17
CA ILE A 129 -5.81 -10.36 11.18
C ILE A 129 -6.34 -8.97 11.47
N VAL A 130 -5.42 -8.05 11.67
CA VAL A 130 -5.66 -6.61 11.65
C VAL A 130 -5.21 -6.07 10.30
N SER A 131 -6.09 -5.35 9.62
CA SER A 131 -5.85 -4.80 8.29
C SER A 131 -5.98 -3.29 8.31
N PHE A 132 -4.95 -2.60 7.81
CA PHE A 132 -4.98 -1.18 7.53
C PHE A 132 -5.25 -0.99 6.04
N PHE A 133 -6.39 -0.40 5.71
CA PHE A 133 -6.80 -0.04 4.35
C PHE A 133 -6.53 1.44 4.13
N VAL A 134 -5.97 1.78 3.00
CA VAL A 134 -5.71 3.18 2.63
C VAL A 134 -5.90 3.36 1.13
N GLU A 135 -6.75 4.33 0.76
CA GLU A 135 -7.02 4.72 -0.61
C GLU A 135 -6.48 6.13 -0.89
N ALA A 136 -5.77 6.31 -2.00
CA ALA A 136 -5.22 7.60 -2.41
C ALA A 136 -5.14 7.72 -3.94
N ASP A 137 -4.92 8.94 -4.43
CA ASP A 137 -4.58 9.23 -5.83
C ASP A 137 -3.25 8.60 -6.25
N GLY A 138 -2.33 8.42 -5.31
CA GLY A 138 -1.05 7.76 -5.50
C GLY A 138 -0.32 7.57 -4.18
N PHE A 139 0.75 6.79 -4.21
CA PHE A 139 1.58 6.53 -3.03
C PHE A 139 3.05 6.77 -3.35
N LEU A 140 3.78 7.30 -2.37
CA LEU A 140 5.22 7.46 -2.40
C LEU A 140 5.93 6.13 -2.08
N TYR A 141 7.22 6.12 -2.27
CA TYR A 141 8.04 4.93 -1.98
C TYR A 141 7.94 4.55 -0.50
N HIS A 142 7.50 3.33 -0.23
CA HIS A 142 7.24 2.76 1.10
C HIS A 142 6.18 3.49 1.96
N MET A 143 5.42 4.43 1.40
CA MET A 143 4.49 5.29 2.14
C MET A 143 3.56 4.50 3.08
N VAL A 144 2.85 3.50 2.58
CA VAL A 144 1.90 2.71 3.39
C VAL A 144 2.60 1.95 4.53
N ARG A 145 3.82 1.47 4.31
CA ARG A 145 4.61 0.81 5.36
C ARG A 145 4.98 1.78 6.47
N ILE A 146 5.38 3.01 6.12
CA ILE A 146 5.72 4.06 7.08
C ILE A 146 4.47 4.52 7.84
N MET A 147 3.33 4.67 7.16
CA MET A 147 2.05 4.97 7.81
C MET A 147 1.71 3.91 8.87
N MET A 148 1.80 2.61 8.50
CA MET A 148 1.53 1.54 9.45
C MET A 148 2.55 1.49 10.58
N GLY A 149 3.84 1.70 10.30
CA GLY A 149 4.89 1.80 11.32
C GLY A 149 4.64 2.94 12.30
N THR A 150 4.10 4.08 11.82
CA THR A 150 3.71 5.22 12.66
C THR A 150 2.52 4.87 13.55
N LEU A 151 1.49 4.21 13.00
CA LEU A 151 0.35 3.72 13.80
C LEU A 151 0.81 2.74 14.90
N LEU A 152 1.70 1.80 14.59
CA LEU A 152 2.26 0.90 15.60
C LEU A 152 3.12 1.62 16.63
N SER A 153 3.81 2.68 16.25
CA SER A 153 4.59 3.51 17.19
C SER A 153 3.69 4.30 18.15
N LEU A 154 2.51 4.74 17.69
CA LEU A 154 1.45 5.32 18.53
C LEU A 154 0.90 4.27 19.52
N GLU A 155 0.58 3.07 19.03
CA GLU A 155 0.10 1.96 19.85
C GLU A 155 1.07 1.57 20.97
N GLN A 156 2.37 1.62 20.67
CA GLN A 156 3.44 1.33 21.64
C GLN A 156 3.77 2.49 22.57
N GLY A 157 3.10 3.64 22.46
CA GLY A 157 3.40 4.85 23.25
C GLY A 157 4.75 5.50 22.92
N ARG A 158 5.39 5.12 21.83
CA ARG A 158 6.63 5.77 21.33
C ARG A 158 6.36 7.12 20.70
N LEU A 159 5.18 7.30 20.16
CA LEU A 159 4.64 8.55 19.69
C LEU A 159 3.40 8.93 20.52
N ARG A 160 3.16 10.21 20.68
CA ARG A 160 1.98 10.71 21.39
C ARG A 160 0.76 10.67 20.47
N SER A 161 -0.43 10.49 21.05
CA SER A 161 -1.69 10.64 20.31
C SER A 161 -1.74 12.01 19.61
N GLY A 162 -2.22 12.04 18.36
CA GLY A 162 -2.23 13.25 17.54
C GLY A 162 -0.87 13.65 16.96
N ALA A 163 0.14 12.78 16.97
CA ALA A 163 1.45 13.08 16.37
C ALA A 163 1.42 13.13 14.84
N ILE A 164 0.47 12.46 14.17
CA ILE A 164 0.44 12.36 12.71
C ILE A 164 0.36 13.74 12.03
N PRO A 165 -0.55 14.66 12.41
CA PRO A 165 -0.59 16.01 11.84
C PRO A 165 0.74 16.76 12.01
N VAL A 166 1.37 16.68 13.18
CA VAL A 166 2.66 17.32 13.47
C VAL A 166 3.77 16.76 12.58
N ILE A 167 3.77 15.43 12.36
CA ILE A 167 4.74 14.76 11.46
C ILE A 167 4.53 15.20 10.01
N LEU A 168 3.27 15.31 9.56
CA LEU A 168 2.93 15.77 8.22
C LEU A 168 3.41 17.21 7.99
N GLU A 169 3.14 18.11 8.95
CA GLU A 169 3.58 19.52 8.90
C GLU A 169 5.11 19.65 8.93
N GLY A 170 5.76 18.84 9.77
CA GLY A 170 7.21 18.84 9.93
C GLY A 170 7.99 18.31 8.73
N ARG A 171 7.37 17.47 7.87
CA ARG A 171 7.95 16.89 6.66
C ARG A 171 9.24 16.11 6.87
N ASP A 172 9.60 15.83 8.12
CA ASP A 172 10.81 15.11 8.48
C ASP A 172 10.53 13.62 8.63
N ARG A 173 11.25 12.82 7.82
CA ARG A 173 11.16 11.34 7.85
C ARG A 173 11.52 10.76 9.22
N SER A 174 12.39 11.41 9.98
CA SER A 174 12.82 10.91 11.30
C SER A 174 11.71 10.96 12.35
N GLY A 175 10.71 11.83 12.18
CA GLY A 175 9.54 11.92 13.05
C GLY A 175 8.52 10.79 12.84
N ALA A 176 8.55 10.12 11.67
CA ALA A 176 7.61 9.05 11.36
C ALA A 176 8.14 7.68 11.82
N GLY A 177 7.22 6.71 11.94
CA GLY A 177 7.52 5.35 12.38
C GLY A 177 8.48 4.58 11.47
N ILE A 178 9.00 3.48 12.00
CA ILE A 178 9.92 2.57 11.29
C ILE A 178 9.15 1.80 10.21
N THR A 179 9.86 1.46 9.12
CA THR A 179 9.30 0.72 7.96
C THR A 179 9.38 -0.78 8.20
#